data_d1316692251e23562dc3e1d273e3a39c
#
_entry.id   d1316692251e23562dc3e1d273e3a39c
#
_cell.length_a   1.000
_cell.length_b   1.000
_cell.length_c   1.000
_cell.angle_alpha   90.00
_cell.angle_beta   90.00
_cell.angle_gamma   90.00
#
_symmetry.space_group_name_H-M   'P 1'
#
loop_
_entity.id
_entity.type
_entity.pdbx_description
1 polymer ?
#
loop_
_entity_poly.entity_id
_entity_poly.type
_entity_poly.pdbx_seq_one_letter_code
_entity_poly.pdbx_strand_id
1 'polypeptide(L)'
;MQFDRGYLSPYFITNSEKMTADLEDCLILLHEKKLSSLQPMVPLLESDIQSSKPLLIIAEDVEGEALATLVVNKLRGGLKIAGVKAPGFGDRRKAMLQDIAILTGGQLISEDLGMKLENVTMDMLGTAKRVNITKDETTIVDGAGEKSEIEARVSQIKAQIEETTSDYDKEKLQERLAKLSGG
;
A
#
# COMPACT_ATOMS: atom_id res chain seq x y z
N MET A 1 8.11 4.15 -6.74
CA MET A 1 6.84 4.91 -6.75
C MET A 1 6.75 5.74 -5.47
N GLN A 2 6.31 6.97 -5.58
CA GLN A 2 6.13 7.87 -4.44
C GLN A 2 4.72 8.47 -4.49
N PHE A 3 4.07 8.57 -3.34
CA PHE A 3 2.76 9.22 -3.25
C PHE A 3 2.63 10.05 -1.95
N ASP A 4 1.75 11.05 -1.99
CA ASP A 4 1.63 12.07 -0.94
C ASP A 4 0.75 11.61 0.22
N ARG A 5 1.17 10.56 0.89
CA ARG A 5 0.55 10.04 2.12
C ARG A 5 1.65 9.58 3.05
N GLY A 6 1.68 10.11 4.26
CA GLY A 6 2.65 9.72 5.28
C GLY A 6 2.09 8.70 6.25
N TYR A 7 2.90 8.35 7.25
CA TYR A 7 2.46 7.39 8.28
C TYR A 7 1.27 7.94 9.08
N LEU A 8 0.39 7.03 9.45
CA LEU A 8 -0.83 7.36 10.21
C LEU A 8 -0.56 7.66 11.68
N SER A 9 0.61 7.27 12.19
CA SER A 9 1.02 7.51 13.56
C SER A 9 2.52 7.73 13.62
N PRO A 10 3.00 8.73 14.39
CA PRO A 10 4.44 8.90 14.61
C PRO A 10 5.07 7.73 15.37
N TYR A 11 4.28 6.89 16.01
CA TYR A 11 4.79 5.69 16.68
C TYR A 11 5.26 4.61 15.70
N PHE A 12 4.97 4.73 14.41
CA PHE A 12 5.51 3.84 13.38
C PHE A 12 6.95 4.20 12.97
N ILE A 13 7.48 5.31 13.41
CA ILE A 13 8.84 5.77 13.10
C ILE A 13 9.87 4.73 13.56
N THR A 14 10.80 4.40 12.66
CA THR A 14 11.93 3.50 12.95
C THR A 14 13.24 4.26 13.07
N ASN A 15 13.35 5.44 12.45
CA ASN A 15 14.52 6.30 12.50
C ASN A 15 14.12 7.65 13.10
N SER A 16 14.42 7.84 14.38
CA SER A 16 14.02 9.04 15.12
C SER A 16 14.77 10.31 14.69
N GLU A 17 15.98 10.18 14.16
CA GLU A 17 16.76 11.33 13.69
C GLU A 17 16.14 11.94 12.43
N LYS A 18 15.70 11.09 11.50
CA LYS A 18 15.08 11.53 10.25
C LYS A 18 13.57 11.62 10.34
N MET A 19 12.97 11.14 11.40
CA MET A 19 11.52 11.05 11.59
C MET A 19 10.85 10.25 10.48
N THR A 20 11.45 9.10 10.12
CA THR A 20 10.97 8.22 9.05
C THR A 20 10.68 6.82 9.56
N ALA A 21 9.78 6.12 8.86
CA ALA A 21 9.60 4.69 9.00
C ALA A 21 10.24 4.02 7.77
N ASP A 22 11.27 3.23 8.01
CA ASP A 22 11.99 2.50 6.96
C ASP A 22 11.73 1.01 7.11
N LEU A 23 11.19 0.41 6.05
CA LEU A 23 10.89 -1.02 6.01
C LEU A 23 11.71 -1.65 4.88
N GLU A 24 12.47 -2.71 5.22
CA GLU A 24 13.31 -3.44 4.26
C GLU A 24 12.76 -4.84 4.03
N ASP A 25 12.75 -5.29 2.78
CA ASP A 25 12.21 -6.59 2.37
C ASP A 25 10.81 -6.81 2.96
N CYS A 26 9.94 -5.81 2.75
CA CYS A 26 8.64 -5.76 3.40
C CYS A 26 7.53 -6.36 2.55
N LEU A 27 6.47 -6.79 3.25
CA LEU A 27 5.21 -7.19 2.66
C LEU A 27 4.27 -5.99 2.63
N ILE A 28 3.39 -5.94 1.64
CA ILE A 28 2.45 -4.83 1.46
C ILE A 28 1.04 -5.37 1.33
N LEU A 29 0.17 -4.97 2.24
CA LEU A 29 -1.27 -5.25 2.19
C LEU A 29 -2.00 -4.06 1.62
N LEU A 30 -2.77 -4.29 0.56
CA LEU A 30 -3.58 -3.27 -0.09
C LEU A 30 -5.06 -3.57 0.15
N HIS A 31 -5.76 -2.66 0.78
CA HIS A 31 -7.18 -2.81 1.10
C HIS A 31 -7.96 -1.57 0.65
N GLU A 32 -9.06 -1.75 -0.07
CA GLU A 32 -9.79 -0.62 -0.64
C GLU A 32 -10.68 0.13 0.36
N LYS A 33 -10.98 -0.48 1.50
CA LYS A 33 -11.85 0.11 2.51
C LYS A 33 -11.10 0.44 3.79
N LYS A 34 -11.80 1.10 4.72
CA LYS A 34 -11.25 1.44 6.04
C LYS A 34 -11.04 0.20 6.89
N LEU A 35 -9.98 0.23 7.68
CA LEU A 35 -9.72 -0.75 8.72
C LEU A 35 -10.03 -0.13 10.07
N SER A 36 -11.09 -0.57 10.72
CA SER A 36 -11.46 -0.12 12.07
C SER A 36 -11.31 -1.22 13.12
N SER A 37 -11.20 -2.48 12.69
CA SER A 37 -10.96 -3.64 13.55
C SER A 37 -9.92 -4.55 12.92
N LEU A 38 -9.03 -5.12 13.74
CA LEU A 38 -8.01 -6.07 13.30
C LEU A 38 -8.46 -7.53 13.38
N GLN A 39 -9.64 -7.81 13.89
CA GLN A 39 -10.13 -9.18 14.04
C GLN A 39 -10.02 -10.01 12.74
N PRO A 40 -10.46 -9.50 11.59
CA PRO A 40 -10.33 -10.26 10.34
C PRO A 40 -8.88 -10.47 9.90
N MET A 41 -7.95 -9.65 10.40
CA MET A 41 -6.53 -9.72 10.02
C MET A 41 -5.68 -10.58 10.96
N VAL A 42 -6.22 -11.06 12.06
CA VAL A 42 -5.44 -11.80 13.06
C VAL A 42 -4.67 -12.97 12.44
N PRO A 43 -5.27 -13.83 11.59
CA PRO A 43 -4.50 -14.92 10.98
C PRO A 43 -3.34 -14.43 10.11
N LEU A 44 -3.54 -13.34 9.38
CA LEU A 44 -2.50 -12.75 8.53
C LEU A 44 -1.37 -12.16 9.38
N LEU A 45 -1.71 -11.44 10.45
CA LEU A 45 -0.73 -10.86 11.36
C LEU A 45 0.10 -11.93 12.07
N GLU A 46 -0.51 -13.04 12.45
CA GLU A 46 0.20 -14.18 13.04
C GLU A 46 1.21 -14.78 12.05
N SER A 47 0.81 -14.94 10.79
CA SER A 47 1.70 -15.42 9.74
C SER A 47 2.86 -14.44 9.48
N ASP A 48 2.58 -13.15 9.53
CA ASP A 48 3.61 -12.11 9.36
C ASP A 48 4.63 -12.14 10.49
N ILE A 49 4.18 -12.29 11.73
CA ILE A 49 5.08 -12.42 12.89
C ILE A 49 6.01 -13.62 12.70
N GLN A 50 5.48 -14.75 12.25
CA GLN A 50 6.27 -15.96 12.00
C GLN A 50 7.31 -15.76 10.89
N SER A 51 6.98 -14.94 9.87
CA SER A 51 7.91 -14.67 8.78
C SER A 51 9.01 -13.68 9.15
N SER A 52 8.81 -12.91 10.22
CA SER A 52 9.69 -11.83 10.68
C SER A 52 9.92 -10.72 9.67
N LYS A 53 9.03 -10.58 8.69
CA LYS A 53 9.12 -9.52 7.68
C LYS A 53 8.29 -8.31 8.10
N PRO A 54 8.77 -7.09 7.82
CA PRO A 54 7.95 -5.89 8.03
C PRO A 54 6.70 -5.93 7.15
N LEU A 55 5.62 -5.33 7.63
CA LEU A 55 4.36 -5.22 6.90
C LEU A 55 3.95 -3.76 6.77
N LEU A 56 3.68 -3.33 5.55
CA LEU A 56 3.05 -2.04 5.26
C LEU A 56 1.58 -2.27 4.93
N ILE A 57 0.70 -1.57 5.60
CA ILE A 57 -0.74 -1.59 5.32
C ILE A 57 -1.09 -0.30 4.60
N ILE A 58 -1.64 -0.41 3.40
CA ILE A 58 -2.18 0.70 2.62
C ILE A 58 -3.67 0.47 2.47
N ALA A 59 -4.48 1.30 3.11
CA ALA A 59 -5.93 1.18 3.11
C ALA A 59 -6.57 2.55 2.95
N GLU A 60 -7.88 2.61 2.71
CA GLU A 60 -8.60 3.87 2.69
C GLU A 60 -8.33 4.68 3.95
N ASP A 61 -8.35 4.03 5.09
CA ASP A 61 -7.91 4.56 6.37
C ASP A 61 -7.66 3.40 7.34
N VAL A 62 -6.85 3.63 8.35
CA VAL A 62 -6.71 2.73 9.50
C VAL A 62 -7.02 3.56 10.73
N GLU A 63 -8.13 3.27 11.39
CA GLU A 63 -8.65 4.14 12.43
C GLU A 63 -9.08 3.38 13.69
N GLY A 64 -9.30 4.13 14.77
CA GLY A 64 -9.86 3.61 16.01
C GLY A 64 -9.05 2.48 16.61
N GLU A 65 -9.73 1.39 16.97
CA GLU A 65 -9.13 0.21 17.59
C GLU A 65 -8.05 -0.43 16.72
N ALA A 66 -8.24 -0.46 15.40
CA ALA A 66 -7.27 -1.04 14.49
C ALA A 66 -5.93 -0.31 14.58
N LEU A 67 -5.95 1.01 14.49
CA LEU A 67 -4.73 1.81 14.57
C LEU A 67 -4.06 1.66 15.94
N ALA A 68 -4.85 1.76 17.01
CA ALA A 68 -4.32 1.64 18.38
C ALA A 68 -3.65 0.29 18.61
N THR A 69 -4.27 -0.79 18.14
CA THR A 69 -3.72 -2.14 18.29
C THR A 69 -2.42 -2.32 17.51
N LEU A 70 -2.34 -1.80 16.29
CA LEU A 70 -1.10 -1.84 15.50
C LEU A 70 0.04 -1.09 16.20
N VAL A 71 -0.25 0.10 16.71
CA VAL A 71 0.74 0.91 17.45
C VAL A 71 1.24 0.17 18.68
N VAL A 72 0.34 -0.38 19.49
CA VAL A 72 0.70 -1.13 20.70
C VAL A 72 1.61 -2.31 20.37
N ASN A 73 1.25 -3.10 19.36
CA ASN A 73 2.05 -4.27 18.98
C ASN A 73 3.41 -3.88 18.41
N LYS A 74 3.48 -2.78 17.67
CA LYS A 74 4.74 -2.24 17.18
C LYS A 74 5.64 -1.81 18.34
N LEU A 75 5.11 -1.09 19.32
CA LEU A 75 5.86 -0.62 20.48
C LEU A 75 6.35 -1.77 21.37
N ARG A 76 5.60 -2.87 21.43
CA ARG A 76 6.02 -4.07 22.16
C ARG A 76 7.08 -4.88 21.41
N GLY A 77 7.42 -4.49 20.18
CA GLY A 77 8.43 -5.19 19.38
C GLY A 77 7.93 -6.48 18.73
N GLY A 78 6.64 -6.82 18.85
CA GLY A 78 6.09 -8.04 18.26
C GLY A 78 5.80 -7.95 16.78
N LEU A 79 5.52 -6.74 16.28
CA LEU A 79 5.26 -6.47 14.88
C LEU A 79 6.17 -5.37 14.36
N LYS A 80 6.72 -5.59 13.17
CA LYS A 80 7.38 -4.54 12.39
C LYS A 80 6.36 -4.06 11.37
N ILE A 81 5.63 -2.99 11.70
CA ILE A 81 4.46 -2.59 10.92
C ILE A 81 4.36 -1.09 10.79
N ALA A 82 3.79 -0.63 9.68
CA ALA A 82 3.38 0.73 9.47
C ALA A 82 2.08 0.77 8.69
N GLY A 83 1.29 1.81 8.89
CA GLY A 83 0.05 2.03 8.17
C GLY A 83 0.03 3.39 7.51
N VAL A 84 -0.45 3.44 6.28
CA VAL A 84 -0.64 4.69 5.54
C VAL A 84 -2.00 4.68 4.86
N LYS A 85 -2.53 5.87 4.58
CA LYS A 85 -3.74 6.00 3.77
C LYS A 85 -3.42 5.77 2.30
N ALA A 86 -4.36 5.17 1.58
CA ALA A 86 -4.27 5.03 0.14
C ALA A 86 -4.32 6.41 -0.53
N PRO A 87 -3.55 6.62 -1.62
CA PRO A 87 -3.59 7.88 -2.34
C PRO A 87 -4.88 8.02 -3.17
N GLY A 88 -5.29 9.26 -3.41
CA GLY A 88 -6.46 9.56 -4.23
C GLY A 88 -7.79 9.46 -3.49
N PHE A 89 -8.88 9.62 -4.24
CA PHE A 89 -10.25 9.60 -3.73
C PHE A 89 -11.15 8.83 -4.71
N GLY A 90 -12.17 8.14 -4.18
CA GLY A 90 -13.17 7.45 -4.97
C GLY A 90 -12.56 6.40 -5.92
N ASP A 91 -13.01 6.40 -7.17
CA ASP A 91 -12.54 5.44 -8.17
C ASP A 91 -11.05 5.58 -8.49
N ARG A 92 -10.50 6.77 -8.35
CA ARG A 92 -9.07 7.01 -8.52
C ARG A 92 -8.25 6.29 -7.45
N ARG A 93 -8.73 6.29 -6.21
CA ARG A 93 -8.07 5.55 -5.12
C ARG A 93 -7.95 4.07 -5.48
N LYS A 94 -9.03 3.48 -5.97
CA LYS A 94 -9.05 2.08 -6.39
C LYS A 94 -8.04 1.83 -7.51
N ALA A 95 -8.02 2.70 -8.52
CA ALA A 95 -7.08 2.60 -9.63
C ALA A 95 -5.63 2.72 -9.17
N MET A 96 -5.34 3.66 -8.26
CA MET A 96 -4.00 3.84 -7.71
C MET A 96 -3.56 2.66 -6.85
N LEU A 97 -4.47 2.07 -6.08
CA LEU A 97 -4.20 0.85 -5.31
C LEU A 97 -3.89 -0.32 -6.24
N GLN A 98 -4.60 -0.44 -7.35
CA GLN A 98 -4.31 -1.46 -8.35
C GLN A 98 -2.94 -1.25 -9.01
N ASP A 99 -2.57 0.00 -9.27
CA ASP A 99 -1.24 0.33 -9.78
C ASP A 99 -0.14 -0.14 -8.81
N ILE A 100 -0.33 0.09 -7.52
CA ILE A 100 0.60 -0.35 -6.48
C ILE A 100 0.63 -1.89 -6.40
N ALA A 101 -0.52 -2.54 -6.51
CA ALA A 101 -0.61 -4.00 -6.51
C ALA A 101 0.22 -4.60 -7.65
N ILE A 102 0.09 -4.06 -8.85
CA ILE A 102 0.85 -4.51 -10.02
C ILE A 102 2.34 -4.26 -9.83
N LEU A 103 2.70 -3.08 -9.33
CA LEU A 103 4.11 -2.72 -9.11
C LEU A 103 4.79 -3.62 -8.08
N THR A 104 4.07 -4.06 -7.07
CA THR A 104 4.62 -4.85 -5.96
C THR A 104 4.36 -6.35 -6.07
N GLY A 105 3.61 -6.77 -7.08
CA GLY A 105 3.29 -8.18 -7.28
C GLY A 105 2.21 -8.72 -6.33
N GLY A 106 1.46 -7.83 -5.68
CA GLY A 106 0.39 -8.19 -4.77
C GLY A 106 -0.99 -8.13 -5.42
N GLN A 107 -2.01 -8.23 -4.58
CA GLN A 107 -3.41 -8.13 -4.98
C GLN A 107 -4.10 -7.06 -4.15
N LEU A 108 -4.96 -6.28 -4.80
CA LEU A 108 -5.86 -5.37 -4.07
C LEU A 108 -6.98 -6.21 -3.44
N ILE A 109 -7.09 -6.14 -2.12
CA ILE A 109 -8.14 -6.85 -1.40
C ILE A 109 -9.41 -6.01 -1.49
N SER A 110 -10.36 -6.49 -2.29
CA SER A 110 -11.60 -5.80 -2.61
C SER A 110 -12.79 -6.64 -2.18
N GLU A 111 -13.59 -6.11 -1.26
CA GLU A 111 -14.82 -6.76 -0.84
C GLU A 111 -15.85 -6.80 -1.98
N ASP A 112 -15.82 -5.82 -2.88
CA ASP A 112 -16.69 -5.80 -4.06
C ASP A 112 -16.44 -6.98 -5.01
N LEU A 113 -15.22 -7.54 -4.96
CA LEU A 113 -14.86 -8.74 -5.73
C LEU A 113 -15.02 -10.03 -4.91
N GLY A 114 -15.63 -9.95 -3.74
CA GLY A 114 -15.85 -11.10 -2.87
C GLY A 114 -14.64 -11.48 -2.03
N MET A 115 -13.61 -10.67 -2.00
CA MET A 115 -12.40 -10.91 -1.20
C MET A 115 -12.61 -10.43 0.23
N LYS A 116 -12.23 -11.25 1.21
CA LYS A 116 -12.34 -10.90 2.63
C LYS A 116 -10.96 -10.92 3.29
N LEU A 117 -10.72 -9.98 4.20
CA LEU A 117 -9.45 -9.91 4.93
C LEU A 117 -9.11 -11.21 5.67
N GLU A 118 -10.11 -11.88 6.22
CA GLU A 118 -9.93 -13.14 6.96
C GLU A 118 -9.42 -14.29 6.08
N ASN A 119 -9.58 -14.17 4.77
CA ASN A 119 -9.13 -15.18 3.79
C ASN A 119 -7.83 -14.78 3.07
N VAL A 120 -7.24 -13.64 3.43
CA VAL A 120 -5.98 -13.18 2.82
C VAL A 120 -4.82 -14.04 3.30
N THR A 121 -4.00 -14.48 2.36
CA THR A 121 -2.79 -15.27 2.63
C THR A 121 -1.55 -14.46 2.27
N MET A 122 -0.38 -14.91 2.74
CA MET A 122 0.88 -14.20 2.54
C MET A 122 1.24 -14.02 1.05
N ASP A 123 0.86 -14.97 0.22
CA ASP A 123 1.12 -14.91 -1.22
C ASP A 123 0.26 -13.88 -1.97
N MET A 124 -0.78 -13.36 -1.34
CA MET A 124 -1.61 -12.28 -1.89
C MET A 124 -1.00 -10.90 -1.61
N LEU A 125 -0.01 -10.81 -0.75
CA LEU A 125 0.64 -9.55 -0.39
C LEU A 125 1.67 -9.17 -1.44
N GLY A 126 1.79 -7.86 -1.69
CA GLY A 126 2.88 -7.33 -2.49
C GLY A 126 4.18 -7.35 -1.69
N THR A 127 5.30 -7.23 -2.37
CA THR A 127 6.61 -7.12 -1.74
C THR A 127 7.40 -5.99 -2.37
N ALA A 128 8.26 -5.37 -1.57
CA ALA A 128 9.18 -4.36 -2.04
C ALA A 128 10.49 -4.49 -1.27
N LYS A 129 11.58 -4.16 -1.92
CA LYS A 129 12.89 -4.22 -1.31
C LYS A 129 13.01 -3.20 -0.19
N ARG A 130 12.41 -2.03 -0.37
CA ARG A 130 12.45 -0.95 0.60
C ARG A 130 11.21 -0.07 0.50
N VAL A 131 10.71 0.37 1.64
CA VAL A 131 9.69 1.42 1.74
C VAL A 131 10.18 2.46 2.74
N ASN A 132 10.13 3.72 2.35
CA ASN A 132 10.44 4.85 3.22
C ASN A 132 9.18 5.70 3.38
N ILE A 133 8.79 5.94 4.62
CA ILE A 133 7.60 6.73 4.93
C ILE A 133 8.01 7.91 5.80
N THR A 134 7.67 9.11 5.33
CA THR A 134 7.81 10.33 6.11
C THR A 134 6.46 10.76 6.65
N LYS A 135 6.41 11.88 7.30
CA LYS A 135 5.18 12.50 7.76
C LYS A 135 4.18 12.74 6.62
N ASP A 136 4.66 13.04 5.43
CA ASP A 136 3.83 13.49 4.30
C ASP A 136 3.86 12.57 3.08
N GLU A 137 4.83 11.66 2.98
CA GLU A 137 5.07 10.90 1.76
C GLU A 137 5.44 9.44 2.05
N THR A 138 5.07 8.57 1.10
CA THR A 138 5.49 7.17 1.10
C THR A 138 6.20 6.88 -0.22
N THR A 139 7.39 6.30 -0.13
CA THR A 139 8.19 5.89 -1.30
C THR A 139 8.41 4.39 -1.28
N ILE A 140 8.02 3.72 -2.37
CA ILE A 140 8.22 2.28 -2.55
C ILE A 140 9.33 2.08 -3.57
N VAL A 141 10.38 1.36 -3.18
CA VAL A 141 11.56 1.11 -3.99
C VAL A 141 11.66 -0.39 -4.32
N ASP A 142 11.89 -0.70 -5.58
CA ASP A 142 12.08 -2.07 -6.09
C ASP A 142 10.96 -3.01 -5.67
N GLY A 143 9.74 -2.69 -6.10
CA GLY A 143 8.61 -3.59 -5.98
C GLY A 143 8.83 -4.87 -6.78
N ALA A 144 8.30 -6.00 -6.31
CA ALA A 144 8.51 -7.31 -6.88
C ALA A 144 7.57 -7.66 -8.04
N GLY A 145 6.81 -6.68 -8.56
CA GLY A 145 5.91 -6.89 -9.69
C GLY A 145 6.65 -7.32 -10.96
N GLU A 146 5.98 -8.12 -11.77
CA GLU A 146 6.55 -8.56 -13.03
C GLU A 146 6.58 -7.41 -14.05
N LYS A 147 7.69 -7.27 -14.74
CA LYS A 147 7.89 -6.21 -15.71
C LYS A 147 6.81 -6.22 -16.81
N SER A 148 6.41 -7.39 -17.28
CA SER A 148 5.38 -7.53 -18.31
C SER A 148 4.02 -7.02 -17.82
N GLU A 149 3.68 -7.25 -16.57
CA GLU A 149 2.43 -6.76 -15.96
C GLU A 149 2.45 -5.24 -15.81
N ILE A 150 3.59 -4.68 -15.39
CA ILE A 150 3.77 -3.23 -15.27
C ILE A 150 3.67 -2.56 -16.65
N GLU A 151 4.31 -3.12 -17.66
CA GLU A 151 4.24 -2.62 -19.04
C GLU A 151 2.83 -2.66 -19.61
N ALA A 152 2.08 -3.73 -19.34
CA ALA A 152 0.68 -3.85 -19.75
C ALA A 152 -0.18 -2.77 -19.10
N ARG A 153 0.04 -2.50 -17.81
CA ARG A 153 -0.69 -1.44 -17.10
C ARG A 153 -0.35 -0.06 -17.65
N VAL A 154 0.92 0.20 -17.93
CA VAL A 154 1.39 1.45 -18.56
C VAL A 154 0.69 1.65 -19.91
N SER A 155 0.63 0.62 -20.75
CA SER A 155 -0.04 0.68 -22.05
C SER A 155 -1.53 0.98 -21.91
N GLN A 156 -2.19 0.37 -20.93
CA GLN A 156 -3.60 0.62 -20.65
C GLN A 156 -3.85 2.08 -20.26
N ILE A 157 -3.00 2.66 -19.40
CA ILE A 157 -3.13 4.05 -18.98
C ILE A 157 -2.89 4.99 -20.16
N LYS A 158 -1.90 4.71 -21.02
CA LYS A 158 -1.65 5.50 -22.23
C LYS A 158 -2.87 5.51 -23.16
N ALA A 159 -3.53 4.37 -23.33
CA ALA A 159 -4.75 4.28 -24.12
C ALA A 159 -5.87 5.13 -23.55
N GLN A 160 -6.03 5.11 -22.22
CA GLN A 160 -7.01 5.94 -21.53
C GLN A 160 -6.74 7.45 -21.70
N ILE A 161 -5.47 7.85 -21.69
CA ILE A 161 -5.08 9.24 -21.91
C ILE A 161 -5.53 9.71 -23.30
N GLU A 162 -5.38 8.87 -24.32
CA GLU A 162 -5.79 9.20 -25.69
C GLU A 162 -7.31 9.26 -25.86
N GLU A 163 -8.06 8.47 -25.08
CA GLU A 163 -9.52 8.38 -25.19
C GLU A 163 -10.26 9.44 -24.39
N THR A 164 -9.66 9.96 -23.31
CA THR A 164 -10.36 10.92 -22.45
C THR A 164 -10.52 12.28 -23.10
N THR A 165 -11.70 12.90 -22.89
CA THR A 165 -11.98 14.26 -23.35
C THR A 165 -11.85 15.29 -22.23
N SER A 166 -11.63 14.83 -21.00
CA SER A 166 -11.47 15.69 -19.83
C SER A 166 -9.99 16.02 -19.60
N ASP A 167 -9.63 17.29 -19.61
CA ASP A 167 -8.25 17.72 -19.31
C ASP A 167 -7.84 17.35 -17.89
N TYR A 168 -8.76 17.41 -16.95
CA TYR A 168 -8.51 17.03 -15.57
C TYR A 168 -8.20 15.53 -15.44
N ASP A 169 -9.01 14.69 -16.07
CA ASP A 169 -8.78 13.23 -16.06
C ASP A 169 -7.48 12.87 -16.77
N LYS A 170 -7.17 13.57 -17.86
CA LYS A 170 -5.92 13.37 -18.59
C LYS A 170 -4.71 13.67 -17.71
N GLU A 171 -4.75 14.78 -16.96
CA GLU A 171 -3.69 15.15 -16.01
C GLU A 171 -3.50 14.08 -14.95
N LYS A 172 -4.58 13.56 -14.38
CA LYS A 172 -4.51 12.51 -13.35
C LYS A 172 -4.00 11.18 -13.89
N LEU A 173 -4.37 10.84 -15.11
CA LEU A 173 -3.83 9.67 -15.79
C LEU A 173 -2.32 9.81 -16.08
N GLN A 174 -1.88 10.99 -16.47
CA GLN A 174 -0.46 11.27 -16.70
C GLN A 174 0.34 11.18 -15.41
N GLU A 175 -0.20 11.62 -14.28
CA GLU A 175 0.42 11.46 -12.96
C GLU A 175 0.61 9.98 -12.61
N ARG A 176 -0.42 9.16 -12.82
CA ARG A 176 -0.32 7.71 -12.58
C ARG A 176 0.72 7.06 -13.48
N LEU A 177 0.74 7.43 -14.75
CA LEU A 177 1.71 6.93 -15.71
C LEU A 177 3.13 7.23 -15.28
N ALA A 178 3.38 8.47 -14.86
CA ALA A 178 4.70 8.89 -14.40
C ALA A 178 5.16 8.08 -13.17
N LYS A 179 4.25 7.84 -12.22
CA LYS A 179 4.56 7.06 -11.02
C LYS A 179 4.92 5.61 -11.33
N LEU A 180 4.17 4.97 -12.22
CA LEU A 180 4.45 3.59 -12.63
C LEU A 180 5.74 3.48 -13.44
N SER A 181 5.96 4.40 -14.36
CA SER A 181 7.15 4.38 -15.24
C SER A 181 8.43 4.74 -14.48
N GLY A 182 8.33 5.57 -13.46
CA GLY A 182 9.47 6.00 -12.65
C GLY A 182 9.77 5.10 -11.46
N GLY A 183 8.90 4.14 -11.21
CA GLY A 183 9.05 3.23 -10.09
C GLY A 183 9.82 2.00 -10.42
#